data_760f1494cb5f63f52aa566d5ad2998a0
#
_entry.id   760f1494cb5f63f52aa566d5ad2998a0
#
_cell.length_a   1.000
_cell.length_b   1.000
_cell.length_c   1.000
_cell.angle_alpha   90.00
_cell.angle_beta   90.00
_cell.angle_gamma   90.00
#
_symmetry.space_group_name_H-M   'P 1'
#
loop_
_entity.id
_entity.type
_entity.pdbx_description
1 polymer ?
#
loop_
_entity_poly.entity_id
_entity_poly.type
_entity_poly.pdbx_seq_one_letter_code
_entity_poly.pdbx_strand_id
1 'polypeptide(L)'
;THGTQRTDGRTDALGETRGSSVAEAATKGISIQTSTRDRHVQELLDRVEWYLKWLNRCENYGMFNCCTYVISSNAGTNLMVASQYQALMQGRGEMGQPVTINTWTRENGVEAVKQSLLHMMHPVMACDDLEGLTPAMLMSSRELSRQMALPQHSVVGISVMEYAAFGREVVRKTPIRSGKVMRVGAISHMGRTEAYQPVLLDVQSMAAHTFVAGTNGSGKSNTVFRMLEELMEADIPFMVIEPAKGEYKNIFGREPNVQVYGTNSRKTALLRLNPFWFNEDVDVLEHIDKLIDVFNASWPMYAAMPAVLKAAIESAYKDCGWDLKRSVCRGGQRIFPTVQDVLGQFNSKMDATAFSQEVKGNYVGALSTRMESLCNGLYGEIFGGKNLSDQELFGTNVIVDLSRVGSAETKSMLMGMLIIRLQEYRMSGEAMNLPLRHITVLEEAHHLLRRTSSAQSEEGANLLGKSVEMISNAIAEMRSYGEGFIIVDQSPGLMDMSVMRNTNTKMILRLPESGDREMVGNTMGLTREQIYELSRLKTGVCAIYQKDWLEAVLCQVDRAAHEERLYQYGGAEEGPTPAECRVIQGLVRRFLSGKDEAEPADSLAEDVLALGLS
;
A
#
# COMPACT_ATOMS: atom_id res chain seq x y z
N THR A 1 57.78 -19.99 44.77
CA THR A 1 57.14 -20.58 45.96
C THR A 1 57.63 -22.03 46.09
N HIS A 2 58.34 -22.32 47.22
CA HIS A 2 58.74 -23.69 47.53
C HIS A 2 57.56 -24.39 48.25
N GLY A 3 57.05 -25.44 47.65
CA GLY A 3 56.05 -26.29 48.26
C GLY A 3 56.65 -27.67 48.57
N THR A 4 56.55 -28.13 49.82
CA THR A 4 56.97 -29.46 50.20
C THR A 4 55.71 -30.31 50.44
N GLN A 5 55.56 -31.34 49.66
CA GLN A 5 54.48 -32.30 49.82
C GLN A 5 55.00 -33.57 50.40
N ARG A 6 54.51 -34.03 51.53
CA ARG A 6 54.86 -35.29 52.17
C ARG A 6 53.79 -36.32 51.87
N THR A 7 54.18 -37.39 51.18
CA THR A 7 53.24 -38.46 50.85
C THR A 7 53.75 -39.73 51.56
N ASP A 8 52.95 -40.24 52.49
CA ASP A 8 53.19 -41.57 53.09
C ASP A 8 52.52 -42.61 52.16
N GLY A 9 53.30 -43.35 51.46
CA GLY A 9 52.84 -44.44 50.61
C GLY A 9 53.25 -45.78 51.14
N ARG A 10 52.35 -46.73 51.24
CA ARG A 10 52.64 -48.12 51.50
C ARG A 10 52.60 -48.86 50.15
N THR A 11 53.71 -49.39 49.70
CA THR A 11 53.77 -50.16 48.48
C THR A 11 53.95 -51.65 48.89
N ASP A 12 52.93 -52.42 48.66
CA ASP A 12 52.96 -53.85 48.82
C ASP A 12 53.43 -54.47 47.49
N ALA A 13 54.66 -55.00 47.43
CA ALA A 13 55.16 -55.67 46.27
C ALA A 13 55.08 -57.20 46.47
N LEU A 14 54.30 -57.88 45.68
CA LEU A 14 54.24 -59.34 45.58
C LEU A 14 55.26 -59.79 44.55
N GLY A 15 56.39 -60.46 44.99
CA GLY A 15 57.33 -61.05 44.12
C GLY A 15 57.19 -62.60 44.14
N GLU A 16 56.82 -63.18 42.99
CA GLU A 16 56.86 -64.63 42.84
C GLU A 16 58.28 -65.09 42.49
N THR A 17 58.96 -65.77 43.46
CA THR A 17 60.14 -66.57 43.23
C THR A 17 59.75 -68.04 42.99
N ARG A 18 60.26 -68.68 41.94
CA ARG A 18 60.08 -70.11 41.65
C ARG A 18 60.75 -70.98 42.75
N GLY A 19 59.97 -71.30 43.75
CA GLY A 19 60.28 -72.05 44.90
C GLY A 19 59.30 -71.74 46.03
N SER A 20 58.61 -72.67 46.55
CA SER A 20 57.41 -72.64 47.35
C SER A 20 57.45 -71.83 48.66
N SER A 21 57.74 -70.51 48.61
CA SER A 21 57.55 -69.61 49.75
C SER A 21 57.20 -68.23 49.23
N VAL A 22 56.01 -67.79 49.57
CA VAL A 22 55.55 -66.37 49.38
C VAL A 22 56.12 -65.58 50.54
N ALA A 23 57.03 -64.64 50.26
CA ALA A 23 57.51 -63.69 51.26
C ALA A 23 56.82 -62.34 51.06
N GLU A 24 55.95 -61.94 51.96
CA GLU A 24 55.46 -60.61 52.00
C GLU A 24 56.49 -59.67 52.68
N ALA A 25 57.09 -58.78 51.91
CA ALA A 25 57.92 -57.71 52.43
C ALA A 25 57.20 -56.37 52.38
N ALA A 26 56.84 -55.83 53.53
CA ALA A 26 56.29 -54.47 53.64
C ALA A 26 57.43 -53.49 53.92
N THR A 27 57.75 -52.64 52.97
CA THR A 27 58.73 -51.56 53.17
C THR A 27 58.02 -50.25 53.41
N LYS A 28 58.24 -49.65 54.56
CA LYS A 28 57.84 -48.27 54.85
C LYS A 28 58.96 -47.34 54.37
N GLY A 29 58.67 -46.61 53.32
CA GLY A 29 59.60 -45.59 52.86
C GLY A 29 58.96 -44.24 52.96
N ILE A 30 59.66 -43.23 53.41
CA ILE A 30 59.25 -41.82 53.37
C ILE A 30 60.00 -41.21 52.18
N SER A 31 59.29 -40.85 51.14
CA SER A 31 59.84 -40.07 50.04
C SER A 31 59.47 -38.59 50.21
N ILE A 32 60.44 -37.73 50.17
CA ILE A 32 60.25 -36.27 50.21
C ILE A 32 60.47 -35.80 48.77
N GLN A 33 59.39 -35.40 48.12
CA GLN A 33 59.45 -34.81 46.79
C GLN A 33 59.40 -33.28 46.94
N THR A 34 60.50 -32.62 46.58
CA THR A 34 60.57 -31.14 46.61
C THR A 34 60.39 -30.65 45.17
N SER A 35 59.37 -29.95 44.92
CA SER A 35 59.14 -29.29 43.61
C SER A 35 59.40 -27.79 43.76
N THR A 36 60.32 -27.29 42.96
CA THR A 36 60.63 -25.88 42.83
C THR A 36 59.84 -25.35 41.60
N ARG A 37 58.90 -24.43 41.81
CA ARG A 37 58.22 -23.77 40.72
C ARG A 37 58.84 -22.40 40.49
N ASP A 38 59.53 -22.26 39.35
CA ASP A 38 59.92 -20.94 38.86
C ASP A 38 58.73 -20.29 38.20
N ARG A 39 58.28 -19.18 38.76
CA ARG A 39 57.10 -18.44 38.27
C ARG A 39 57.34 -17.90 36.88
N HIS A 40 58.56 -17.50 36.58
CA HIS A 40 58.91 -16.97 35.25
C HIS A 40 58.81 -18.03 34.15
N VAL A 41 59.35 -19.22 34.43
CA VAL A 41 59.27 -20.37 33.55
C VAL A 41 57.80 -20.82 33.36
N GLN A 42 57.01 -20.77 34.43
CA GLN A 42 55.58 -21.11 34.33
C GLN A 42 54.80 -20.10 33.46
N GLU A 43 55.06 -18.83 33.61
CA GLU A 43 54.43 -17.79 32.76
C GLU A 43 54.83 -17.93 31.28
N LEU A 44 56.08 -18.34 31.00
CA LEU A 44 56.53 -18.62 29.65
C LEU A 44 55.85 -19.86 29.07
N LEU A 45 55.72 -20.93 29.84
CA LEU A 45 55.00 -22.14 29.41
C LEU A 45 53.53 -21.84 29.14
N ASP A 46 52.86 -21.07 29.98
CA ASP A 46 51.46 -20.68 29.80
C ASP A 46 51.30 -19.86 28.51
N ARG A 47 52.25 -18.98 28.17
CA ARG A 47 52.26 -18.26 26.90
C ARG A 47 52.45 -19.16 25.70
N VAL A 48 53.40 -20.07 25.77
CA VAL A 48 53.64 -21.04 24.68
C VAL A 48 52.41 -21.94 24.47
N GLU A 49 51.80 -22.42 25.54
CA GLU A 49 50.60 -23.23 25.45
C GLU A 49 49.41 -22.43 24.84
N TRP A 50 49.29 -21.15 25.20
CA TRP A 50 48.29 -20.24 24.59
C TRP A 50 48.54 -20.08 23.09
N TYR A 51 49.81 -19.85 22.66
CA TYR A 51 50.15 -19.75 21.24
C TYR A 51 49.88 -21.05 20.48
N LEU A 52 50.19 -22.19 21.04
CA LEU A 52 49.87 -23.47 20.41
C LEU A 52 48.36 -23.68 20.25
N LYS A 53 47.60 -23.38 21.27
CA LYS A 53 46.11 -23.41 21.18
C LYS A 53 45.56 -22.41 20.16
N TRP A 54 46.18 -21.26 20.05
CA TRP A 54 45.79 -20.27 19.03
C TRP A 54 46.16 -20.75 17.63
N LEU A 55 47.34 -21.26 17.38
CA LEU A 55 47.77 -21.85 16.12
C LEU A 55 46.86 -22.98 15.67
N ASN A 56 46.56 -23.95 16.55
CA ASN A 56 45.64 -25.03 16.24
C ASN A 56 44.25 -24.56 15.84
N ARG A 57 43.75 -23.47 16.43
CA ARG A 57 42.47 -22.84 16.02
C ARG A 57 42.56 -22.19 14.64
N CYS A 58 43.75 -21.76 14.22
CA CYS A 58 43.97 -21.11 12.94
C CYS A 58 44.12 -22.07 11.76
N GLU A 59 44.48 -23.34 12.03
CA GLU A 59 44.72 -24.36 10.98
C GLU A 59 43.54 -24.50 9.99
N ASN A 60 42.30 -24.41 10.49
CA ASN A 60 41.11 -24.58 9.68
C ASN A 60 40.64 -23.31 8.94
N TYR A 61 41.13 -22.11 9.30
CA TYR A 61 40.60 -20.83 8.85
C TYR A 61 41.62 -19.94 8.12
N GLY A 62 42.89 -20.33 8.12
CA GLY A 62 43.99 -19.56 7.57
C GLY A 62 44.45 -18.40 8.46
N MET A 63 45.64 -17.91 8.17
CA MET A 63 46.29 -16.78 8.84
C MET A 63 46.73 -15.73 7.83
N PHE A 64 46.65 -14.46 8.25
CA PHE A 64 46.98 -13.31 7.42
C PHE A 64 47.93 -12.37 8.15
N ASN A 65 48.90 -11.81 7.43
CA ASN A 65 49.72 -10.72 7.91
C ASN A 65 48.90 -9.40 7.79
N CYS A 66 48.47 -8.84 8.92
CA CYS A 66 47.62 -7.68 8.96
C CYS A 66 48.22 -6.54 9.77
N CYS A 67 48.00 -5.33 9.31
CA CYS A 67 48.28 -4.11 10.05
C CYS A 67 47.20 -3.05 9.79
N THR A 68 46.80 -2.36 10.83
CA THR A 68 45.83 -1.25 10.70
C THR A 68 46.62 0.05 10.64
N TYR A 69 46.36 0.86 9.62
CA TYR A 69 46.96 2.17 9.43
C TYR A 69 45.97 3.28 9.69
N VAL A 70 46.33 4.23 10.56
CA VAL A 70 45.55 5.44 10.84
C VAL A 70 46.24 6.60 10.16
N ILE A 71 45.56 7.25 9.22
CA ILE A 71 46.10 8.37 8.42
C ILE A 71 45.25 9.60 8.68
N SER A 72 45.88 10.67 9.15
CA SER A 72 45.23 11.97 9.36
C SER A 72 46.25 13.10 9.16
N SER A 73 45.76 14.29 8.88
CA SER A 73 46.59 15.51 8.83
C SER A 73 47.00 16.04 10.21
N ASN A 74 46.39 15.52 11.29
CA ASN A 74 46.65 15.94 12.67
C ASN A 74 47.23 14.77 13.48
N ALA A 75 48.45 14.94 14.01
CA ALA A 75 49.14 13.95 14.81
C ALA A 75 48.39 13.55 16.08
N GLY A 76 47.72 14.48 16.75
CA GLY A 76 46.92 14.20 17.95
C GLY A 76 45.73 13.31 17.64
N THR A 77 45.05 13.53 16.52
CA THR A 77 43.94 12.69 16.06
C THR A 77 44.43 11.26 15.73
N ASN A 78 45.59 11.14 15.08
CA ASN A 78 46.18 9.84 14.79
C ASN A 78 46.42 9.02 16.07
N LEU A 79 47.07 9.63 17.06
CA LEU A 79 47.41 8.97 18.31
C LEU A 79 46.13 8.58 19.09
N MET A 80 45.13 9.47 19.12
CA MET A 80 43.87 9.21 19.81
C MET A 80 43.14 8.02 19.17
N VAL A 81 42.98 7.99 17.84
CA VAL A 81 42.32 6.91 17.14
C VAL A 81 43.10 5.60 17.28
N ALA A 82 44.42 5.62 17.13
CA ALA A 82 45.27 4.45 17.28
C ALA A 82 45.18 3.88 18.72
N SER A 83 45.19 4.74 19.74
CA SER A 83 45.07 4.32 21.13
C SER A 83 43.69 3.72 21.44
N GLN A 84 42.61 4.30 20.93
CA GLN A 84 41.27 3.74 21.05
C GLN A 84 41.15 2.39 20.34
N TYR A 85 41.70 2.29 19.14
CA TYR A 85 41.74 1.03 18.41
C TYR A 85 42.52 -0.04 19.18
N GLN A 86 43.73 0.28 19.70
CA GLN A 86 44.51 -0.59 20.55
C GLN A 86 43.73 -1.10 21.76
N ALA A 87 43.05 -0.20 22.48
CA ALA A 87 42.25 -0.55 23.65
C ALA A 87 41.07 -1.49 23.31
N LEU A 88 40.41 -1.28 22.14
CA LEU A 88 39.33 -2.15 21.67
C LEU A 88 39.84 -3.55 21.27
N MET A 89 41.03 -3.63 20.67
CA MET A 89 41.63 -4.90 20.22
C MET A 89 42.20 -5.72 21.35
N GLN A 90 42.75 -5.10 22.38
CA GLN A 90 43.33 -5.81 23.54
C GLN A 90 42.30 -6.46 24.45
N GLY A 91 41.02 -6.05 24.40
CA GLY A 91 39.92 -6.64 25.18
C GLY A 91 40.09 -6.58 26.69
N ARG A 92 39.04 -6.95 27.43
CA ARG A 92 39.12 -7.13 28.90
C ARG A 92 39.49 -8.58 29.22
N GLY A 93 40.74 -8.84 29.58
CA GLY A 93 41.08 -10.05 30.35
C GLY A 93 41.54 -11.31 29.57
N GLU A 94 41.70 -11.30 28.26
CA GLU A 94 42.34 -12.38 27.53
C GLU A 94 43.82 -12.03 27.28
N MET A 95 44.74 -13.02 27.40
CA MET A 95 46.12 -12.88 26.93
C MET A 95 46.13 -12.75 25.41
N GLY A 96 45.81 -11.57 24.90
CA GLY A 96 45.90 -11.24 23.48
C GLY A 96 47.35 -10.94 23.07
N GLN A 97 47.63 -11.03 21.77
CA GLN A 97 48.90 -10.53 21.25
C GLN A 97 49.04 -9.04 21.55
N PRO A 98 50.20 -8.58 22.06
CA PRO A 98 50.40 -7.17 22.35
C PRO A 98 50.36 -6.36 21.05
N VAL A 99 49.44 -5.42 20.96
CA VAL A 99 49.37 -4.48 19.84
C VAL A 99 50.21 -3.25 20.19
N THR A 100 51.14 -2.90 19.32
CA THR A 100 52.00 -1.72 19.47
C THR A 100 51.59 -0.65 18.50
N ILE A 101 51.78 0.63 18.89
CA ILE A 101 51.52 1.79 18.02
C ILE A 101 52.86 2.31 17.50
N ASN A 102 53.05 2.21 16.19
CA ASN A 102 54.20 2.79 15.51
C ASN A 102 53.77 4.12 14.86
N THR A 103 54.60 5.17 15.02
CA THR A 103 54.24 6.50 14.52
C THR A 103 55.29 6.97 13.52
N TRP A 104 54.88 7.40 12.35
CA TRP A 104 55.73 8.02 11.34
C TRP A 104 55.31 9.47 11.15
N THR A 105 56.33 10.34 11.11
CA THR A 105 56.18 11.79 10.88
C THR A 105 56.96 12.21 9.64
N ARG A 106 56.87 13.48 9.26
CA ARG A 106 57.66 14.01 8.13
C ARG A 106 59.17 13.87 8.34
N GLU A 107 59.60 13.83 9.58
CA GLU A 107 61.01 13.75 9.95
C GLU A 107 61.55 12.30 9.97
N ASN A 108 60.68 11.30 10.18
CA ASN A 108 61.07 9.91 10.36
C ASN A 108 60.45 8.94 9.32
N GLY A 109 60.39 9.33 8.07
CA GLY A 109 60.15 8.42 6.96
C GLY A 109 58.72 8.21 6.53
N VAL A 110 57.79 9.14 6.85
CA VAL A 110 56.38 9.04 6.45
C VAL A 110 56.19 8.88 4.93
N GLU A 111 57.10 9.45 4.12
CA GLU A 111 56.97 9.36 2.67
C GLU A 111 57.27 7.93 2.15
N ALA A 112 58.27 7.25 2.73
CA ALA A 112 58.54 5.84 2.41
C ALA A 112 57.38 4.93 2.78
N VAL A 113 56.74 5.17 3.94
CA VAL A 113 55.54 4.44 4.37
C VAL A 113 54.39 4.67 3.41
N LYS A 114 54.16 5.94 3.01
CA LYS A 114 53.13 6.28 2.06
C LYS A 114 53.31 5.62 0.70
N GLN A 115 54.55 5.58 0.19
CA GLN A 115 54.88 4.85 -1.04
C GLN A 115 54.58 3.36 -0.92
N SER A 116 54.97 2.71 0.20
CA SER A 116 54.66 1.31 0.45
C SER A 116 53.13 1.05 0.44
N LEU A 117 52.37 1.91 1.11
CA LEU A 117 50.92 1.78 1.16
C LEU A 117 50.24 2.04 -0.20
N LEU A 118 50.76 2.92 -1.02
CA LEU A 118 50.25 3.14 -2.39
C LEU A 118 50.48 1.89 -3.27
N HIS A 119 51.50 1.10 -2.98
CA HIS A 119 51.73 -0.19 -3.65
C HIS A 119 51.07 -1.38 -2.94
N MET A 120 50.18 -1.13 -1.98
CA MET A 120 49.50 -2.19 -1.19
C MET A 120 50.48 -3.10 -0.45
N MET A 121 51.62 -2.60 0.00
CA MET A 121 52.63 -3.32 0.75
C MET A 121 52.78 -2.74 2.15
N HIS A 122 53.20 -3.58 3.09
CA HIS A 122 53.59 -3.14 4.40
C HIS A 122 54.97 -2.45 4.33
N PRO A 123 55.19 -1.33 4.99
CA PRO A 123 56.51 -0.69 5.03
C PRO A 123 57.48 -1.55 5.80
N VAL A 124 58.73 -1.57 5.36
CA VAL A 124 59.81 -2.23 6.07
C VAL A 124 60.36 -1.29 7.13
N MET A 125 60.44 -1.79 8.36
CA MET A 125 60.98 -1.03 9.50
C MET A 125 62.49 -1.28 9.61
N ALA A 126 63.25 -0.20 9.83
CA ALA A 126 64.68 -0.32 10.12
C ALA A 126 64.89 -0.89 11.54
N CYS A 127 65.58 -2.03 11.65
CA CYS A 127 65.95 -2.62 12.91
C CYS A 127 67.37 -3.20 12.76
N ASP A 128 68.25 -2.89 13.69
CA ASP A 128 69.69 -3.21 13.58
C ASP A 128 69.96 -4.72 13.56
N ASP A 129 69.07 -5.54 14.11
CA ASP A 129 69.27 -6.96 14.25
C ASP A 129 68.36 -7.84 13.35
N LEU A 130 67.40 -7.25 12.61
CA LEU A 130 66.38 -8.00 11.85
C LEU A 130 66.14 -7.32 10.50
N GLU A 131 66.45 -8.04 9.42
CA GLU A 131 66.07 -7.60 8.06
C GLU A 131 64.63 -7.96 7.71
N GLY A 132 63.95 -7.05 7.04
CA GLY A 132 62.58 -7.30 6.52
C GLY A 132 61.46 -7.23 7.53
N LEU A 133 61.68 -6.68 8.73
CA LEU A 133 60.63 -6.49 9.74
C LEU A 133 59.57 -5.55 9.24
N THR A 134 58.30 -5.96 9.32
CA THR A 134 57.16 -5.13 8.98
C THR A 134 56.26 -4.89 10.20
N PRO A 135 55.41 -3.86 10.23
CA PRO A 135 54.45 -3.65 11.33
C PRO A 135 53.30 -4.66 11.32
N ALA A 136 53.26 -5.58 10.37
CA ALA A 136 52.21 -6.56 10.28
C ALA A 136 52.32 -7.63 11.36
N MET A 137 51.20 -8.06 11.88
CA MET A 137 51.07 -9.18 12.81
C MET A 137 50.21 -10.29 12.20
N LEU A 138 50.50 -11.52 12.63
CA LEU A 138 49.68 -12.66 12.22
C LEU A 138 48.30 -12.60 12.90
N MET A 139 47.25 -12.70 12.09
CA MET A 139 45.86 -12.73 12.55
C MET A 139 45.13 -13.90 11.93
N SER A 140 44.30 -14.57 12.71
CA SER A 140 43.37 -15.56 12.18
C SER A 140 42.24 -14.92 11.38
N SER A 141 41.63 -15.63 10.44
CA SER A 141 40.44 -15.18 9.72
C SER A 141 39.32 -14.71 10.65
N ARG A 142 39.20 -15.35 11.81
CA ARG A 142 38.20 -14.98 12.82
C ARG A 142 38.46 -13.62 13.47
N GLU A 143 39.71 -13.30 13.75
CA GLU A 143 40.15 -12.00 14.29
C GLU A 143 40.02 -10.92 13.20
N LEU A 144 40.45 -11.22 11.98
CA LEU A 144 40.32 -10.33 10.84
C LEU A 144 38.86 -10.01 10.52
N SER A 145 37.95 -10.99 10.58
CA SER A 145 36.53 -10.74 10.35
C SER A 145 35.90 -9.79 11.37
N ARG A 146 36.36 -9.78 12.62
CA ARG A 146 35.94 -8.83 13.63
C ARG A 146 36.41 -7.39 13.35
N GLN A 147 37.64 -7.26 12.82
CA GLN A 147 38.19 -5.95 12.45
C GLN A 147 37.54 -5.37 11.20
N MET A 148 37.16 -6.23 10.24
CA MET A 148 36.50 -5.86 8.99
C MET A 148 34.98 -5.86 9.11
N ALA A 149 34.41 -6.08 10.29
CA ALA A 149 32.96 -6.05 10.50
C ALA A 149 32.38 -4.68 10.10
N LEU A 150 31.30 -4.71 9.34
CA LEU A 150 30.54 -3.51 8.99
C LEU A 150 29.87 -2.94 10.24
N PRO A 151 29.71 -1.62 10.36
CA PRO A 151 29.03 -1.01 11.48
C PRO A 151 27.58 -1.53 11.57
N GLN A 152 27.18 -1.95 12.78
CA GLN A 152 25.82 -2.47 13.05
C GLN A 152 24.84 -1.35 13.43
N HIS A 153 25.34 -0.18 13.83
CA HIS A 153 24.54 0.98 14.21
C HIS A 153 25.02 2.22 13.50
N SER A 154 24.09 3.15 13.26
CA SER A 154 24.43 4.44 12.67
C SER A 154 25.35 5.24 13.58
N VAL A 155 26.44 5.78 13.01
CA VAL A 155 27.38 6.69 13.64
C VAL A 155 27.48 7.98 12.83
N VAL A 156 28.06 9.01 13.41
CA VAL A 156 28.22 10.29 12.72
C VAL A 156 28.98 10.09 11.39
N GLY A 157 28.34 10.44 10.29
CA GLY A 157 28.90 10.29 8.93
C GLY A 157 28.65 8.94 8.25
N ILE A 158 28.15 7.93 8.96
CA ILE A 158 27.81 6.61 8.40
C ILE A 158 26.44 6.21 8.92
N SER A 159 25.44 6.19 8.04
CA SER A 159 24.11 5.67 8.35
C SER A 159 24.04 4.18 8.05
N VAL A 160 23.61 3.39 9.02
CA VAL A 160 23.33 1.96 8.85
C VAL A 160 21.83 1.78 8.77
N MET A 161 21.37 1.17 7.69
CA MET A 161 19.96 0.82 7.49
C MET A 161 19.85 -0.70 7.39
N GLU A 162 19.05 -1.28 8.25
CA GLU A 162 18.61 -2.65 8.13
C GLU A 162 17.39 -2.69 7.22
N TYR A 163 17.42 -3.54 6.22
CA TYR A 163 16.30 -3.79 5.31
C TYR A 163 15.70 -5.15 5.62
N ALA A 164 14.38 -5.22 5.63
CA ALA A 164 13.69 -6.51 5.70
C ALA A 164 13.94 -7.31 4.41
N ALA A 165 14.04 -8.62 4.55
CA ALA A 165 14.19 -9.51 3.40
C ALA A 165 12.83 -9.66 2.67
N PHE A 166 12.81 -9.37 1.38
CA PHE A 166 11.72 -9.61 0.45
C PHE A 166 12.21 -10.49 -0.70
N GLY A 167 11.29 -11.09 -1.45
CA GLY A 167 11.62 -11.84 -2.65
C GLY A 167 12.48 -11.00 -3.62
N ARG A 168 13.50 -11.62 -4.18
CA ARG A 168 14.40 -11.00 -5.16
C ARG A 168 13.99 -11.25 -6.61
N GLU A 169 12.99 -12.10 -6.80
CA GLU A 169 12.35 -12.39 -8.09
C GLU A 169 10.91 -12.80 -7.86
N VAL A 170 10.10 -12.70 -8.90
CA VAL A 170 8.70 -13.14 -8.87
C VAL A 170 8.64 -14.64 -9.09
N VAL A 171 8.50 -15.42 -8.00
CA VAL A 171 8.32 -16.88 -8.07
C VAL A 171 6.84 -17.20 -7.95
N ARG A 172 6.28 -17.83 -8.99
CA ARG A 172 4.87 -18.21 -9.08
C ARG A 172 4.67 -19.68 -8.76
N LYS A 173 3.57 -20.00 -8.07
CA LYS A 173 3.14 -21.38 -7.79
C LYS A 173 2.60 -22.07 -9.03
N THR A 174 1.93 -21.30 -9.90
CA THR A 174 1.36 -21.80 -11.16
C THR A 174 1.84 -20.94 -12.33
N PRO A 175 2.05 -21.53 -13.52
CA PRO A 175 2.39 -20.78 -14.72
C PRO A 175 1.26 -19.85 -15.14
N ILE A 176 1.59 -18.73 -15.79
CA ILE A 176 0.61 -17.79 -16.35
C ILE A 176 -0.19 -18.51 -17.45
N ARG A 177 -1.51 -18.60 -17.27
CA ARG A 177 -2.39 -19.31 -18.21
C ARG A 177 -2.71 -18.52 -19.45
N SER A 178 -2.86 -17.20 -19.36
CA SER A 178 -3.34 -16.34 -20.45
C SER A 178 -2.25 -15.78 -21.36
N GLY A 179 -0.99 -15.86 -20.96
CA GLY A 179 0.12 -15.26 -21.69
C GLY A 179 0.18 -13.71 -21.64
N LYS A 180 -0.86 -13.03 -21.16
CA LYS A 180 -0.87 -11.57 -21.00
C LYS A 180 -0.31 -11.17 -19.63
N VAL A 181 0.77 -10.41 -19.64
CA VAL A 181 1.42 -9.88 -18.43
C VAL A 181 1.47 -8.36 -18.49
N MET A 182 1.37 -7.72 -17.33
CA MET A 182 1.50 -6.28 -17.14
C MET A 182 2.81 -5.99 -16.45
N ARG A 183 3.63 -5.12 -17.04
CA ARG A 183 4.87 -4.67 -16.41
C ARG A 183 4.60 -3.48 -15.49
N VAL A 184 4.81 -3.67 -14.20
CA VAL A 184 4.60 -2.61 -13.20
C VAL A 184 5.89 -1.84 -12.93
N GLY A 185 7.04 -2.50 -12.96
CA GLY A 185 8.33 -1.90 -12.65
C GLY A 185 9.43 -2.95 -12.54
N ALA A 186 10.41 -2.70 -11.67
CA ALA A 186 11.53 -3.60 -11.43
C ALA A 186 11.75 -3.85 -9.93
N ILE A 187 12.37 -4.99 -9.61
CA ILE A 187 12.71 -5.35 -8.22
C ILE A 187 13.52 -4.24 -7.56
N SER A 188 13.12 -3.88 -6.34
CA SER A 188 13.87 -2.98 -5.46
C SER A 188 14.50 -3.79 -4.33
N HIS A 189 15.83 -3.78 -4.23
CA HIS A 189 16.56 -4.52 -3.21
C HIS A 189 17.58 -3.62 -2.52
N MET A 190 17.59 -3.57 -1.20
CA MET A 190 18.48 -2.73 -0.38
C MET A 190 18.55 -1.27 -0.89
N GLY A 191 17.38 -0.71 -1.23
CA GLY A 191 17.27 0.68 -1.69
C GLY A 191 17.80 0.95 -3.10
N ARG A 192 18.13 -0.09 -3.89
CA ARG A 192 18.54 -0.02 -5.30
C ARG A 192 17.53 -0.73 -6.19
N THR A 193 17.35 -0.23 -7.39
CA THR A 193 16.47 -0.85 -8.40
C THR A 193 17.29 -1.79 -9.29
N GLU A 194 16.86 -3.04 -9.39
CA GLU A 194 17.47 -4.07 -10.24
C GLU A 194 16.75 -4.08 -11.61
N ALA A 195 17.14 -3.18 -12.51
CA ALA A 195 16.46 -2.91 -13.78
C ALA A 195 16.32 -4.14 -14.69
N TYR A 196 17.15 -5.15 -14.54
CA TYR A 196 17.13 -6.42 -15.30
C TYR A 196 16.13 -7.44 -14.73
N GLN A 197 15.49 -7.15 -13.60
CA GLN A 197 14.46 -8.00 -12.99
C GLN A 197 13.10 -7.31 -12.99
N PRO A 198 12.32 -7.42 -14.07
CA PRO A 198 11.00 -6.80 -14.16
C PRO A 198 10.00 -7.50 -13.23
N VAL A 199 9.12 -6.71 -12.62
CA VAL A 199 7.97 -7.22 -11.88
C VAL A 199 6.77 -7.24 -12.82
N LEU A 200 6.32 -8.45 -13.13
CA LEU A 200 5.23 -8.71 -14.06
C LEU A 200 4.02 -9.25 -13.29
N LEU A 201 2.86 -8.62 -13.44
CA LEU A 201 1.57 -9.14 -12.93
C LEU A 201 0.89 -9.98 -14.00
N ASP A 202 0.18 -11.01 -13.59
CA ASP A 202 -0.76 -11.71 -14.47
C ASP A 202 -2.03 -10.89 -14.60
N VAL A 203 -2.35 -10.46 -15.82
CA VAL A 203 -3.50 -9.60 -16.11
C VAL A 203 -4.81 -10.29 -15.77
N GLN A 204 -4.95 -11.59 -16.07
CA GLN A 204 -6.17 -12.33 -15.77
C GLN A 204 -6.44 -12.47 -14.26
N SER A 205 -5.39 -12.51 -13.46
CA SER A 205 -5.51 -12.54 -12.01
C SER A 205 -6.10 -11.25 -11.42
N MET A 206 -6.12 -10.15 -12.18
CA MET A 206 -6.74 -8.89 -11.75
C MET A 206 -8.27 -8.95 -11.70
N ALA A 207 -8.91 -9.91 -12.38
CA ALA A 207 -10.34 -10.19 -12.21
C ALA A 207 -10.67 -10.51 -10.74
N ALA A 208 -9.73 -11.03 -9.97
CA ALA A 208 -9.87 -11.28 -8.54
C ALA A 208 -9.47 -10.07 -7.67
N HIS A 209 -9.58 -8.90 -8.22
CA HIS A 209 -9.41 -7.57 -7.62
C HIS A 209 -8.00 -7.27 -7.12
N THR A 210 -7.66 -5.99 -7.14
CA THR A 210 -6.39 -5.43 -6.70
C THR A 210 -6.62 -4.38 -5.63
N PHE A 211 -5.80 -4.38 -4.60
CA PHE A 211 -5.79 -3.36 -3.55
C PHE A 211 -4.51 -2.56 -3.60
N VAL A 212 -4.62 -1.24 -3.69
CA VAL A 212 -3.49 -0.30 -3.73
C VAL A 212 -3.60 0.64 -2.55
N ALA A 213 -2.62 0.63 -1.65
CA ALA A 213 -2.64 1.51 -0.49
C ALA A 213 -1.31 2.25 -0.29
N GLY A 214 -1.40 3.42 0.33
CA GLY A 214 -0.24 4.24 0.68
C GLY A 214 -0.63 5.68 0.97
N THR A 215 0.21 6.39 1.70
CA THR A 215 -0.03 7.80 2.04
C THR A 215 0.11 8.74 0.85
N ASN A 216 -0.28 10.00 1.05
CA ASN A 216 -0.07 11.06 0.08
C ASN A 216 1.42 11.19 -0.27
N GLY A 217 1.71 11.36 -1.56
CA GLY A 217 3.09 11.48 -2.06
C GLY A 217 3.90 10.18 -2.03
N SER A 218 3.30 9.02 -1.71
CA SER A 218 3.98 7.72 -1.79
C SER A 218 4.12 7.17 -3.22
N GLY A 219 3.34 7.68 -4.18
CA GLY A 219 3.34 7.24 -5.58
C GLY A 219 2.09 6.44 -5.99
N LYS A 220 1.01 6.43 -5.18
CA LYS A 220 -0.25 5.72 -5.51
C LYS A 220 -0.79 6.05 -6.90
N SER A 221 -1.03 7.35 -7.18
CA SER A 221 -1.60 7.76 -8.47
C SER A 221 -0.72 7.30 -9.63
N ASN A 222 0.61 7.46 -9.54
CA ASN A 222 1.53 6.95 -10.57
C ASN A 222 1.42 5.43 -10.74
N THR A 223 1.26 4.68 -9.65
CA THR A 223 1.10 3.22 -9.70
C THR A 223 -0.17 2.84 -10.47
N VAL A 224 -1.28 3.50 -10.18
CA VAL A 224 -2.54 3.25 -10.89
C VAL A 224 -2.48 3.72 -12.34
N PHE A 225 -1.87 4.89 -12.61
CA PHE A 225 -1.67 5.37 -13.99
C PHE A 225 -0.87 4.36 -14.82
N ARG A 226 0.23 3.83 -14.27
CA ARG A 226 1.02 2.80 -14.94
C ARG A 226 0.21 1.55 -15.25
N MET A 227 -0.65 1.12 -14.30
CA MET A 227 -1.54 -0.02 -14.52
C MET A 227 -2.57 0.26 -15.62
N LEU A 228 -3.14 1.47 -15.67
CA LEU A 228 -4.11 1.86 -16.71
C LEU A 228 -3.48 1.94 -18.09
N GLU A 229 -2.23 2.42 -18.20
CA GLU A 229 -1.47 2.37 -19.46
C GLU A 229 -1.31 0.95 -19.99
N GLU A 230 -0.90 0.02 -19.14
CA GLU A 230 -0.76 -1.40 -19.51
C GLU A 230 -2.12 -2.06 -19.87
N LEU A 231 -3.23 -1.64 -19.24
CA LEU A 231 -4.57 -2.10 -19.58
C LEU A 231 -5.01 -1.58 -20.95
N MET A 232 -4.70 -0.32 -21.27
CA MET A 232 -4.95 0.25 -22.61
C MET A 232 -4.14 -0.50 -23.69
N GLU A 233 -2.87 -0.80 -23.42
CA GLU A 233 -2.04 -1.61 -24.33
C GLU A 233 -2.57 -3.05 -24.51
N ALA A 234 -3.24 -3.58 -23.48
CA ALA A 234 -3.86 -4.91 -23.51
C ALA A 234 -5.27 -4.94 -24.10
N ASP A 235 -5.82 -3.80 -24.56
CA ASP A 235 -7.20 -3.61 -25.03
C ASP A 235 -8.25 -4.04 -23.97
N ILE A 236 -8.00 -3.73 -22.71
CA ILE A 236 -8.94 -3.95 -21.61
C ILE A 236 -9.49 -2.60 -21.18
N PRO A 237 -10.79 -2.32 -21.45
CA PRO A 237 -11.41 -1.08 -21.05
C PRO A 237 -11.49 -0.93 -19.53
N PHE A 238 -11.54 0.32 -19.09
CA PHE A 238 -11.63 0.64 -17.67
C PHE A 238 -12.60 1.78 -17.37
N MET A 239 -13.12 1.78 -16.14
CA MET A 239 -13.82 2.92 -15.56
C MET A 239 -13.06 3.38 -14.31
N VAL A 240 -12.77 4.68 -14.22
CA VAL A 240 -12.21 5.29 -13.00
C VAL A 240 -13.28 6.11 -12.32
N ILE A 241 -13.57 5.83 -11.05
CA ILE A 241 -14.44 6.65 -10.20
C ILE A 241 -13.55 7.44 -9.25
N GLU A 242 -13.43 8.75 -9.49
CA GLU A 242 -12.52 9.64 -8.77
C GLU A 242 -13.29 10.64 -7.92
N PRO A 243 -13.47 10.41 -6.59
CA PRO A 243 -14.19 11.32 -5.70
C PRO A 243 -13.37 12.52 -5.23
N ALA A 244 -12.04 12.53 -5.48
CA ALA A 244 -11.13 13.57 -5.04
C ALA A 244 -10.17 13.97 -6.16
N LYS A 245 -9.51 15.12 -6.05
CA LYS A 245 -8.45 15.66 -6.90
C LYS A 245 -8.81 15.94 -8.36
N GLY A 246 -9.39 15.02 -9.13
CA GLY A 246 -9.65 15.15 -10.56
C GLY A 246 -8.37 15.06 -11.42
N GLU A 247 -7.43 14.18 -11.04
CA GLU A 247 -6.12 14.00 -11.71
C GLU A 247 -6.25 13.17 -13.00
N TYR A 248 -7.07 12.12 -12.98
CA TYR A 248 -7.15 11.14 -14.07
C TYR A 248 -7.54 11.76 -15.42
N LYS A 249 -8.48 12.71 -15.43
CA LYS A 249 -8.85 13.41 -16.65
C LYS A 249 -7.72 14.26 -17.24
N ASN A 250 -6.79 14.75 -16.39
CA ASN A 250 -5.63 15.52 -16.84
C ASN A 250 -4.56 14.61 -17.46
N ILE A 251 -4.54 13.33 -17.09
CA ILE A 251 -3.60 12.34 -17.60
C ILE A 251 -4.15 11.68 -18.87
N PHE A 252 -5.35 11.13 -18.82
CA PHE A 252 -5.92 10.29 -19.88
C PHE A 252 -7.05 10.96 -20.68
N GLY A 253 -7.61 12.07 -20.23
CA GLY A 253 -8.81 12.66 -20.84
C GLY A 253 -8.63 13.22 -22.26
N ARG A 254 -7.40 13.23 -22.79
CA ARG A 254 -7.11 13.60 -24.18
C ARG A 254 -6.99 12.41 -25.13
N GLU A 255 -6.94 11.20 -24.58
CA GLU A 255 -6.90 10.00 -25.37
C GLU A 255 -8.22 9.81 -26.11
N PRO A 256 -8.19 9.52 -27.43
CA PRO A 256 -9.40 9.49 -28.26
C PRO A 256 -10.40 8.42 -27.84
N ASN A 257 -9.95 7.38 -27.15
CA ASN A 257 -10.75 6.27 -26.65
C ASN A 257 -11.14 6.40 -25.19
N VAL A 258 -10.96 7.60 -24.56
CA VAL A 258 -11.32 7.87 -23.18
C VAL A 258 -12.44 8.89 -23.11
N GLN A 259 -13.54 8.53 -22.46
CA GLN A 259 -14.66 9.42 -22.18
C GLN A 259 -14.53 10.00 -20.76
N VAL A 260 -14.81 11.29 -20.61
CA VAL A 260 -14.75 11.96 -19.30
C VAL A 260 -16.12 12.50 -18.94
N TYR A 261 -16.71 11.93 -17.89
CA TYR A 261 -17.96 12.40 -17.30
C TYR A 261 -17.71 13.00 -15.93
N GLY A 262 -18.55 13.94 -15.52
CA GLY A 262 -18.43 14.53 -14.18
C GLY A 262 -19.69 15.28 -13.79
N THR A 263 -19.57 16.01 -12.70
CA THR A 263 -20.68 16.74 -12.08
C THR A 263 -20.65 18.26 -12.35
N ASN A 264 -19.85 18.70 -13.33
CA ASN A 264 -19.78 20.10 -13.74
C ASN A 264 -19.75 20.20 -15.27
N SER A 265 -20.88 20.56 -15.86
CA SER A 265 -21.09 20.65 -17.31
C SER A 265 -20.14 21.63 -18.04
N ARG A 266 -19.52 22.58 -17.31
CA ARG A 266 -18.51 23.49 -17.86
C ARG A 266 -17.11 22.88 -17.95
N LYS A 267 -16.87 21.76 -17.28
CA LYS A 267 -15.55 21.15 -17.15
C LYS A 267 -15.46 19.77 -17.77
N THR A 268 -16.58 19.05 -17.85
CA THR A 268 -16.68 17.68 -18.36
C THR A 268 -18.06 17.49 -18.99
N ALA A 269 -18.24 16.45 -19.79
CA ALA A 269 -19.58 15.97 -20.12
C ALA A 269 -20.32 15.61 -18.82
N LEU A 270 -21.62 15.89 -18.76
CA LEU A 270 -22.39 15.67 -17.54
C LEU A 270 -22.67 14.18 -17.34
N LEU A 271 -22.36 13.68 -16.15
CA LEU A 271 -22.77 12.35 -15.71
C LEU A 271 -24.29 12.33 -15.56
N ARG A 272 -24.99 11.58 -16.41
CA ARG A 272 -26.44 11.43 -16.36
C ARG A 272 -26.77 10.03 -15.87
N LEU A 273 -27.33 9.94 -14.66
CA LEU A 273 -27.52 8.69 -13.94
C LEU A 273 -28.85 8.74 -13.17
N ASN A 274 -29.96 8.31 -13.80
CA ASN A 274 -31.20 8.09 -13.04
C ASN A 274 -31.05 6.87 -12.14
N PRO A 275 -31.12 6.99 -10.82
CA PRO A 275 -30.90 5.87 -9.89
C PRO A 275 -31.97 4.78 -10.01
N PHE A 276 -33.12 5.09 -10.57
CA PHE A 276 -34.25 4.15 -10.69
C PHE A 276 -34.28 3.42 -12.05
N TRP A 277 -33.33 3.70 -12.93
CA TRP A 277 -33.20 2.97 -14.19
C TRP A 277 -32.45 1.66 -13.98
N PHE A 278 -32.91 0.58 -14.56
CA PHE A 278 -32.25 -0.75 -14.52
C PHE A 278 -32.44 -1.53 -15.83
N ASN A 279 -31.61 -2.54 -16.07
CA ASN A 279 -31.61 -3.36 -17.26
C ASN A 279 -32.86 -4.25 -17.38
N GLU A 280 -33.16 -4.73 -18.60
CA GLU A 280 -34.37 -5.54 -18.88
C GLU A 280 -34.39 -6.87 -18.14
N ASP A 281 -33.22 -7.46 -17.95
CA ASP A 281 -33.07 -8.77 -17.30
C ASP A 281 -33.09 -8.72 -15.76
N VAL A 282 -33.19 -7.52 -15.18
CA VAL A 282 -33.21 -7.32 -13.73
C VAL A 282 -34.64 -7.19 -13.22
N ASP A 283 -34.94 -7.85 -12.10
CA ASP A 283 -36.24 -7.67 -11.43
C ASP A 283 -36.32 -6.33 -10.71
N VAL A 284 -37.46 -5.64 -10.84
CA VAL A 284 -37.66 -4.32 -10.23
C VAL A 284 -37.50 -4.32 -8.71
N LEU A 285 -37.93 -5.37 -8.03
CA LEU A 285 -37.80 -5.47 -6.57
C LEU A 285 -36.35 -5.74 -6.15
N GLU A 286 -35.62 -6.56 -6.92
CA GLU A 286 -34.19 -6.76 -6.72
C GLU A 286 -33.41 -5.43 -6.87
N HIS A 287 -33.69 -4.69 -7.92
CA HIS A 287 -33.08 -3.37 -8.11
C HIS A 287 -33.39 -2.41 -6.96
N ILE A 288 -34.65 -2.34 -6.53
CA ILE A 288 -35.06 -1.49 -5.40
C ILE A 288 -34.33 -1.87 -4.12
N ASP A 289 -34.16 -3.15 -3.83
CA ASP A 289 -33.46 -3.62 -2.63
C ASP A 289 -31.99 -3.21 -2.64
N LYS A 290 -31.29 -3.42 -3.75
CA LYS A 290 -29.91 -2.96 -3.94
C LYS A 290 -29.78 -1.44 -3.80
N LEU A 291 -30.73 -0.70 -4.35
CA LEU A 291 -30.76 0.76 -4.26
C LEU A 291 -30.93 1.25 -2.80
N ILE A 292 -31.80 0.57 -2.03
CA ILE A 292 -31.97 0.86 -0.59
C ILE A 292 -30.66 0.62 0.17
N ASP A 293 -29.89 -0.40 -0.17
CA ASP A 293 -28.59 -0.64 0.44
C ASP A 293 -27.60 0.49 0.14
N VAL A 294 -27.59 1.05 -1.08
CA VAL A 294 -26.78 2.24 -1.39
C VAL A 294 -27.23 3.46 -0.58
N PHE A 295 -28.52 3.70 -0.48
CA PHE A 295 -29.02 4.79 0.35
C PHE A 295 -28.64 4.61 1.83
N ASN A 296 -28.75 3.39 2.37
CA ASN A 296 -28.33 3.08 3.73
C ASN A 296 -26.82 3.26 3.96
N ALA A 297 -25.99 2.90 2.97
CA ALA A 297 -24.55 3.08 3.04
C ALA A 297 -24.12 4.54 2.96
N SER A 298 -24.94 5.38 2.28
CA SER A 298 -24.60 6.78 2.02
C SER A 298 -25.27 7.74 3.00
N TRP A 299 -26.45 7.44 3.45
CA TRP A 299 -27.25 8.30 4.34
C TRP A 299 -27.41 7.65 5.72
N PRO A 300 -27.23 8.40 6.82
CA PRO A 300 -27.56 7.89 8.15
C PRO A 300 -29.08 7.67 8.25
N MET A 301 -29.51 6.42 8.10
CA MET A 301 -30.90 6.01 8.28
C MET A 301 -31.06 5.18 9.54
N TYR A 302 -32.20 5.32 10.23
CA TYR A 302 -32.51 4.61 11.46
C TYR A 302 -33.97 4.20 11.53
N ALA A 303 -34.27 3.23 12.36
CA ALA A 303 -35.61 2.71 12.61
C ALA A 303 -36.35 2.30 11.31
N ALA A 304 -37.53 2.86 11.05
CA ALA A 304 -38.35 2.53 9.90
C ALA A 304 -38.03 3.35 8.63
N MET A 305 -37.03 4.27 8.65
CA MET A 305 -36.69 5.11 7.50
C MET A 305 -36.43 4.33 6.20
N PRO A 306 -35.62 3.24 6.19
CA PRO A 306 -35.39 2.46 4.98
C PRO A 306 -36.67 1.85 4.42
N ALA A 307 -37.54 1.35 5.29
CA ALA A 307 -38.82 0.74 4.88
C ALA A 307 -39.79 1.77 4.27
N VAL A 308 -39.82 2.99 4.84
CA VAL A 308 -40.65 4.09 4.31
C VAL A 308 -40.13 4.58 2.96
N LEU A 309 -38.80 4.71 2.82
CA LEU A 309 -38.17 5.07 1.54
C LEU A 309 -38.45 3.99 0.48
N LYS A 310 -38.26 2.70 0.81
CA LYS A 310 -38.59 1.58 -0.08
C LYS A 310 -40.05 1.65 -0.55
N ALA A 311 -41.00 1.85 0.39
CA ALA A 311 -42.41 1.97 0.05
C ALA A 311 -42.71 3.18 -0.84
N ALA A 312 -41.99 4.30 -0.68
CA ALA A 312 -42.14 5.48 -1.56
C ALA A 312 -41.62 5.16 -2.99
N ILE A 313 -40.47 4.53 -3.12
CA ILE A 313 -39.91 4.10 -4.40
C ILE A 313 -40.85 3.11 -5.10
N GLU A 314 -41.35 2.09 -4.41
CA GLU A 314 -42.32 1.14 -4.95
C GLU A 314 -43.59 1.82 -5.46
N SER A 315 -44.04 2.88 -4.76
CA SER A 315 -45.22 3.65 -5.20
C SER A 315 -44.92 4.48 -6.44
N ALA A 316 -43.75 5.13 -6.51
CA ALA A 316 -43.34 5.89 -7.68
C ALA A 316 -43.26 4.99 -8.94
N TYR A 317 -42.75 3.76 -8.81
CA TYR A 317 -42.76 2.79 -9.91
C TYR A 317 -44.19 2.42 -10.34
N LYS A 318 -45.11 2.20 -9.38
CA LYS A 318 -46.52 1.91 -9.69
C LYS A 318 -47.19 3.07 -10.44
N ASP A 319 -46.90 4.31 -10.07
CA ASP A 319 -47.41 5.50 -10.75
C ASP A 319 -46.87 5.62 -12.18
N CYS A 320 -45.64 5.16 -12.42
CA CYS A 320 -45.06 5.01 -13.77
C CYS A 320 -45.60 3.80 -14.55
N GLY A 321 -46.58 3.06 -14.01
CA GLY A 321 -47.26 1.95 -14.67
C GLY A 321 -46.59 0.57 -14.47
N TRP A 322 -45.67 0.43 -13.54
CA TRP A 322 -45.00 -0.85 -13.27
C TRP A 322 -45.90 -1.81 -12.45
N ASP A 323 -45.99 -3.04 -12.90
CA ASP A 323 -46.42 -4.17 -12.10
C ASP A 323 -45.23 -4.81 -11.38
N LEU A 324 -45.04 -4.47 -10.11
CA LEU A 324 -43.90 -4.91 -9.32
C LEU A 324 -43.82 -6.44 -9.13
N LYS A 325 -44.93 -7.15 -9.23
CA LYS A 325 -44.96 -8.63 -9.09
C LYS A 325 -44.46 -9.35 -10.34
N ARG A 326 -44.65 -8.73 -11.51
CA ARG A 326 -44.28 -9.30 -12.80
C ARG A 326 -43.04 -8.60 -13.39
N SER A 327 -42.56 -7.56 -12.74
CA SER A 327 -41.46 -6.72 -13.23
C SER A 327 -41.68 -6.19 -14.65
N VAL A 328 -42.93 -5.77 -14.99
CA VAL A 328 -43.30 -5.30 -16.33
C VAL A 328 -43.96 -3.94 -16.26
N CYS A 329 -43.64 -3.06 -17.21
CA CYS A 329 -44.34 -1.76 -17.38
C CYS A 329 -45.54 -1.94 -18.30
N ARG A 330 -46.76 -1.53 -17.85
CA ARG A 330 -48.04 -1.76 -18.55
C ARG A 330 -48.19 -1.02 -19.87
N GLY A 331 -47.42 0.03 -20.10
CA GLY A 331 -47.51 0.85 -21.31
C GLY A 331 -46.71 0.37 -22.52
N GLY A 332 -46.00 -0.79 -22.42
CA GLY A 332 -45.11 -1.29 -23.46
C GLY A 332 -43.78 -0.53 -23.57
N GLN A 333 -43.72 0.68 -23.07
CA GLN A 333 -42.49 1.46 -22.95
C GLN A 333 -42.11 1.57 -21.46
N ARG A 334 -40.84 1.26 -21.18
CA ARG A 334 -40.31 1.31 -19.80
C ARG A 334 -40.13 2.77 -19.36
N ILE A 335 -41.02 3.25 -18.51
CA ILE A 335 -40.96 4.56 -17.89
C ILE A 335 -40.42 4.40 -16.46
N PHE A 336 -39.40 5.14 -16.12
CA PHE A 336 -38.75 5.06 -14.80
C PHE A 336 -39.05 6.31 -13.99
N PRO A 337 -39.28 6.18 -12.67
CA PRO A 337 -39.49 7.35 -11.81
C PRO A 337 -38.20 8.18 -11.74
N THR A 338 -38.35 9.42 -11.36
CA THR A 338 -37.25 10.34 -11.01
C THR A 338 -37.15 10.50 -9.49
N VAL A 339 -36.10 11.16 -9.01
CA VAL A 339 -35.99 11.50 -7.58
C VAL A 339 -37.14 12.36 -7.12
N GLN A 340 -37.65 13.24 -8.00
CA GLN A 340 -38.79 14.10 -7.70
C GLN A 340 -40.10 13.32 -7.52
N ASP A 341 -40.32 12.26 -8.32
CA ASP A 341 -41.49 11.40 -8.19
C ASP A 341 -41.45 10.63 -6.85
N VAL A 342 -40.27 10.12 -6.49
CA VAL A 342 -40.07 9.43 -5.19
C VAL A 342 -40.29 10.40 -4.02
N LEU A 343 -39.77 11.63 -4.12
CA LEU A 343 -39.99 12.67 -3.09
C LEU A 343 -41.48 12.98 -2.91
N GLY A 344 -42.23 13.12 -4.01
CA GLY A 344 -43.67 13.31 -3.97
C GLY A 344 -44.42 12.17 -3.26
N GLN A 345 -44.06 10.93 -3.60
CA GLN A 345 -44.62 9.74 -2.94
C GLN A 345 -44.22 9.62 -1.47
N PHE A 346 -42.99 9.98 -1.12
CA PHE A 346 -42.52 10.01 0.26
C PHE A 346 -43.33 10.99 1.11
N ASN A 347 -43.52 12.23 0.65
CA ASN A 347 -44.29 13.23 1.35
C ASN A 347 -45.77 12.81 1.52
N SER A 348 -46.40 12.30 0.47
CA SER A 348 -47.76 11.77 0.53
C SER A 348 -47.93 10.63 1.53
N LYS A 349 -46.94 9.73 1.64
CA LYS A 349 -46.94 8.63 2.64
C LYS A 349 -46.76 9.16 4.06
N MET A 350 -45.88 10.13 4.24
CA MET A 350 -45.69 10.77 5.55
C MET A 350 -46.97 11.42 6.06
N ASP A 351 -47.73 12.07 5.18
CA ASP A 351 -49.02 12.68 5.53
C ASP A 351 -50.08 11.64 5.92
N ALA A 352 -50.12 10.53 5.19
CA ALA A 352 -51.10 9.46 5.39
C ALA A 352 -50.82 8.52 6.58
N THR A 353 -49.56 8.47 7.08
CA THR A 353 -49.15 7.51 8.11
C THR A 353 -49.44 8.06 9.53
N ALA A 354 -49.85 7.17 10.45
CA ALA A 354 -50.18 7.50 11.85
C ALA A 354 -48.93 7.61 12.78
N PHE A 355 -47.78 8.07 12.27
CA PHE A 355 -46.63 8.37 13.11
C PHE A 355 -46.87 9.60 14.00
N SER A 356 -46.17 9.67 15.15
CA SER A 356 -46.18 10.89 15.96
C SER A 356 -45.60 12.08 15.20
N GLN A 357 -46.00 13.28 15.55
CA GLN A 357 -45.52 14.52 14.90
C GLN A 357 -43.99 14.66 14.97
N GLU A 358 -43.38 14.19 16.07
CA GLU A 358 -41.95 14.19 16.26
C GLU A 358 -41.25 13.23 15.30
N VAL A 359 -41.73 11.98 15.14
CA VAL A 359 -41.18 11.00 14.21
C VAL A 359 -41.35 11.47 12.77
N LYS A 360 -42.53 12.04 12.41
CA LYS A 360 -42.72 12.62 11.09
C LYS A 360 -41.73 13.75 10.81
N GLY A 361 -41.56 14.67 11.75
CA GLY A 361 -40.63 15.80 11.63
C GLY A 361 -39.19 15.32 11.42
N ASN A 362 -38.76 14.29 12.15
CA ASN A 362 -37.43 13.70 12.01
C ASN A 362 -37.23 13.02 10.64
N TYR A 363 -38.22 12.25 10.17
CA TYR A 363 -38.13 11.54 8.89
C TYR A 363 -38.17 12.50 7.70
N VAL A 364 -39.08 13.46 7.72
CA VAL A 364 -39.19 14.53 6.70
C VAL A 364 -37.90 15.37 6.71
N GLY A 365 -37.45 15.84 7.86
CA GLY A 365 -36.22 16.63 7.96
C GLY A 365 -34.96 15.87 7.45
N ALA A 366 -34.89 14.56 7.71
CA ALA A 366 -33.75 13.77 7.29
C ALA A 366 -33.78 13.33 5.81
N LEU A 367 -34.91 12.86 5.30
CA LEU A 367 -35.00 12.28 3.96
C LEU A 367 -35.48 13.30 2.90
N SER A 368 -36.54 14.09 3.17
CA SER A 368 -37.03 15.07 2.19
C SER A 368 -35.95 16.08 1.84
N THR A 369 -35.29 16.67 2.83
CA THR A 369 -34.24 17.67 2.59
C THR A 369 -33.09 17.11 1.74
N ARG A 370 -32.70 15.86 1.96
CA ARG A 370 -31.65 15.19 1.14
C ARG A 370 -32.14 14.95 -0.29
N MET A 371 -33.35 14.40 -0.46
CA MET A 371 -33.92 14.19 -1.79
C MET A 371 -34.16 15.51 -2.54
N GLU A 372 -34.65 16.57 -1.87
CA GLU A 372 -34.77 17.91 -2.46
C GLU A 372 -33.44 18.43 -2.97
N SER A 373 -32.34 18.21 -2.24
CA SER A 373 -31.03 18.64 -2.68
C SER A 373 -30.56 17.92 -3.96
N LEU A 374 -31.05 16.70 -4.22
CA LEU A 374 -30.79 15.95 -5.45
C LEU A 374 -31.69 16.36 -6.62
N CYS A 375 -32.82 17.00 -6.35
CA CYS A 375 -33.73 17.51 -7.39
C CYS A 375 -33.32 18.88 -7.93
N ASN A 376 -32.48 19.62 -7.20
CA ASN A 376 -32.18 21.00 -7.49
C ASN A 376 -30.88 21.21 -8.28
N GLY A 377 -30.88 22.24 -9.15
CA GLY A 377 -29.71 22.68 -9.87
C GLY A 377 -29.08 21.57 -10.72
N LEU A 378 -27.76 21.46 -10.67
CA LEU A 378 -26.99 20.51 -11.47
C LEU A 378 -27.25 19.03 -11.09
N TYR A 379 -27.56 18.77 -9.82
CA TYR A 379 -27.94 17.41 -9.40
C TYR A 379 -29.27 16.99 -10.02
N GLY A 380 -30.24 17.90 -10.20
CA GLY A 380 -31.48 17.63 -10.91
C GLY A 380 -31.25 17.17 -12.36
N GLU A 381 -30.21 17.68 -13.02
CA GLU A 381 -29.83 17.22 -14.37
C GLU A 381 -29.11 15.88 -14.35
N ILE A 382 -28.30 15.62 -13.33
CA ILE A 382 -27.57 14.35 -13.15
C ILE A 382 -28.57 13.21 -12.90
N PHE A 383 -29.49 13.40 -11.97
CA PHE A 383 -30.49 12.40 -11.55
C PHE A 383 -31.81 12.47 -12.32
N GLY A 384 -31.88 13.33 -13.33
CA GLY A 384 -33.04 13.47 -14.20
C GLY A 384 -33.30 12.27 -15.10
N GLY A 385 -34.33 12.37 -15.94
CA GLY A 385 -34.79 11.23 -16.74
C GLY A 385 -33.88 10.74 -17.86
N LYS A 386 -32.83 11.49 -18.22
CA LYS A 386 -31.85 11.04 -19.24
C LYS A 386 -30.74 10.22 -18.60
N ASN A 387 -30.38 9.09 -19.23
CA ASN A 387 -29.30 8.23 -18.80
C ASN A 387 -28.22 8.10 -19.86
N LEU A 388 -26.99 7.97 -19.45
CA LEU A 388 -25.94 7.37 -20.27
C LEU A 388 -26.26 5.89 -20.46
N SER A 389 -25.95 5.34 -21.63
CA SER A 389 -26.10 3.90 -21.86
C SER A 389 -25.02 3.10 -21.09
N ASP A 390 -25.29 1.84 -20.80
CA ASP A 390 -24.29 0.96 -20.15
C ASP A 390 -23.06 0.74 -21.03
N GLN A 391 -23.24 0.75 -22.36
CA GLN A 391 -22.13 0.66 -23.31
C GLN A 391 -21.22 1.90 -23.24
N GLU A 392 -21.77 3.09 -23.06
CA GLU A 392 -21.00 4.32 -22.86
C GLU A 392 -20.24 4.32 -21.52
N LEU A 393 -20.83 3.76 -20.46
CA LEU A 393 -20.22 3.72 -19.13
C LEU A 393 -19.22 2.57 -18.92
N PHE A 394 -19.50 1.39 -19.50
CA PHE A 394 -18.79 0.14 -19.16
C PHE A 394 -18.22 -0.60 -20.37
N GLY A 395 -18.40 -0.07 -21.57
CA GLY A 395 -17.89 -0.66 -22.81
C GLY A 395 -16.64 0.03 -23.36
N THR A 396 -16.27 1.18 -22.80
CA THR A 396 -15.13 2.01 -23.23
C THR A 396 -14.30 2.44 -22.02
N ASN A 397 -13.18 3.14 -22.26
CA ASN A 397 -12.45 3.76 -21.17
C ASN A 397 -13.18 5.00 -20.67
N VAL A 398 -13.52 5.02 -19.40
CA VAL A 398 -14.32 6.07 -18.78
C VAL A 398 -13.67 6.63 -17.54
N ILE A 399 -13.70 7.94 -17.39
CA ILE A 399 -13.32 8.64 -16.16
C ILE A 399 -14.55 9.39 -15.63
N VAL A 400 -14.96 9.04 -14.42
CA VAL A 400 -16.04 9.70 -13.70
C VAL A 400 -15.44 10.61 -12.62
N ASP A 401 -15.39 11.92 -12.92
CA ASP A 401 -14.85 12.94 -12.02
C ASP A 401 -15.93 13.45 -11.05
N LEU A 402 -15.88 12.99 -9.81
CA LEU A 402 -16.73 13.42 -8.70
C LEU A 402 -16.03 14.44 -7.77
N SER A 403 -14.86 14.94 -8.14
CA SER A 403 -14.06 15.85 -7.29
C SER A 403 -14.77 17.15 -6.93
N ARG A 404 -15.75 17.56 -7.73
CA ARG A 404 -16.53 18.78 -7.53
C ARG A 404 -17.79 18.58 -6.69
N VAL A 405 -18.11 17.35 -6.31
CA VAL A 405 -19.20 17.07 -5.37
C VAL A 405 -18.75 17.48 -3.96
N GLY A 406 -19.46 18.39 -3.32
CA GLY A 406 -19.10 18.89 -2.00
C GLY A 406 -19.44 17.94 -0.85
N SER A 407 -20.53 17.16 -0.98
CA SER A 407 -21.02 16.25 0.05
C SER A 407 -20.38 14.87 -0.07
N ALA A 408 -19.82 14.35 1.03
CA ALA A 408 -19.32 12.98 1.12
C ALA A 408 -20.46 11.95 0.95
N GLU A 409 -21.66 12.26 1.44
CA GLU A 409 -22.84 11.42 1.29
C GLU A 409 -23.25 11.28 -0.19
N THR A 410 -23.24 12.40 -0.94
CA THR A 410 -23.55 12.38 -2.39
C THR A 410 -22.47 11.64 -3.20
N LYS A 411 -21.18 11.78 -2.82
CA LYS A 411 -20.10 11.01 -3.44
C LYS A 411 -20.32 9.52 -3.24
N SER A 412 -20.53 9.09 -1.99
CA SER A 412 -20.80 7.70 -1.64
C SER A 412 -21.98 7.14 -2.43
N MET A 413 -23.06 7.91 -2.51
CA MET A 413 -24.27 7.53 -3.24
C MET A 413 -24.00 7.34 -4.74
N LEU A 414 -23.34 8.30 -5.40
CA LEU A 414 -22.98 8.18 -6.83
C LEU A 414 -22.06 6.99 -7.09
N MET A 415 -21.06 6.76 -6.23
CA MET A 415 -20.18 5.60 -6.31
C MET A 415 -20.98 4.29 -6.18
N GLY A 416 -21.88 4.21 -5.19
CA GLY A 416 -22.70 3.03 -4.97
C GLY A 416 -23.67 2.75 -6.13
N MET A 417 -24.30 3.78 -6.68
CA MET A 417 -25.19 3.66 -7.84
C MET A 417 -24.44 3.16 -9.10
N LEU A 418 -23.25 3.67 -9.36
CA LEU A 418 -22.42 3.20 -10.48
C LEU A 418 -22.03 1.72 -10.31
N ILE A 419 -21.72 1.29 -9.08
CA ILE A 419 -21.37 -0.12 -8.79
C ILE A 419 -22.57 -1.04 -8.99
N ILE A 420 -23.76 -0.67 -8.47
CA ILE A 420 -24.95 -1.49 -8.68
C ILE A 420 -25.31 -1.58 -10.15
N ARG A 421 -25.28 -0.47 -10.86
CA ARG A 421 -25.57 -0.44 -12.29
C ARG A 421 -24.57 -1.30 -13.09
N LEU A 422 -23.28 -1.24 -12.72
CA LEU A 422 -22.25 -2.12 -13.28
C LEU A 422 -22.55 -3.59 -12.99
N GLN A 423 -22.92 -3.92 -11.75
CA GLN A 423 -23.28 -5.28 -11.36
C GLN A 423 -24.45 -5.79 -12.20
N GLU A 424 -25.53 -5.03 -12.31
CA GLU A 424 -26.70 -5.38 -13.10
C GLU A 424 -26.34 -5.58 -14.59
N TYR A 425 -25.55 -4.70 -15.16
CA TYR A 425 -25.06 -4.83 -16.53
C TYR A 425 -24.21 -6.09 -16.73
N ARG A 426 -23.34 -6.44 -15.78
CA ARG A 426 -22.51 -7.66 -15.89
C ARG A 426 -23.32 -8.93 -15.71
N MET A 427 -24.33 -8.90 -14.85
CA MET A 427 -25.21 -10.04 -14.58
C MET A 427 -26.21 -10.33 -15.71
N SER A 428 -26.59 -9.32 -16.49
CA SER A 428 -27.50 -9.49 -17.65
C SER A 428 -26.88 -10.32 -18.78
N GLY A 429 -25.56 -10.50 -18.81
CA GLY A 429 -24.91 -11.42 -19.74
C GLY A 429 -24.79 -12.80 -19.10
N GLU A 430 -25.57 -13.78 -19.50
CA GLU A 430 -25.75 -15.11 -18.89
C GLU A 430 -24.48 -15.95 -18.61
N ALA A 431 -23.29 -15.57 -19.09
CA ALA A 431 -22.07 -16.36 -18.95
C ALA A 431 -21.30 -16.03 -17.67
N MET A 432 -21.01 -17.06 -16.86
CA MET A 432 -20.15 -16.98 -15.67
C MET A 432 -18.73 -17.48 -15.95
N ASN A 433 -17.80 -17.18 -15.03
CA ASN A 433 -16.39 -17.56 -15.10
C ASN A 433 -15.67 -17.04 -16.36
N LEU A 434 -16.00 -15.83 -16.71
CA LEU A 434 -15.43 -15.14 -17.86
C LEU A 434 -13.99 -14.66 -17.58
N PRO A 435 -13.13 -14.58 -18.59
CA PRO A 435 -11.85 -13.92 -18.48
C PRO A 435 -12.04 -12.43 -18.15
N LEU A 436 -11.00 -11.77 -17.69
CA LEU A 436 -11.02 -10.32 -17.43
C LEU A 436 -11.46 -9.56 -18.70
N ARG A 437 -12.50 -8.77 -18.57
CA ARG A 437 -13.09 -7.97 -19.67
C ARG A 437 -12.98 -6.47 -19.42
N HIS A 438 -12.96 -6.07 -18.17
CA HIS A 438 -13.01 -4.67 -17.77
C HIS A 438 -12.45 -4.50 -16.35
N ILE A 439 -11.95 -3.29 -16.07
CA ILE A 439 -11.45 -2.91 -14.74
C ILE A 439 -12.16 -1.65 -14.26
N THR A 440 -12.68 -1.71 -13.03
CA THR A 440 -13.20 -0.52 -12.33
C THR A 440 -12.23 -0.07 -11.24
N VAL A 441 -11.75 1.17 -11.33
CA VAL A 441 -10.90 1.80 -10.32
C VAL A 441 -11.77 2.59 -9.36
N LEU A 442 -11.68 2.27 -8.07
CA LEU A 442 -12.33 3.01 -6.98
C LEU A 442 -11.27 3.76 -6.19
N GLU A 443 -11.14 5.06 -6.44
CA GLU A 443 -10.30 5.96 -5.64
C GLU A 443 -11.00 6.35 -4.34
N GLU A 444 -10.19 6.48 -3.25
CA GLU A 444 -10.67 6.82 -1.90
C GLU A 444 -11.90 5.99 -1.50
N ALA A 445 -11.77 4.67 -1.68
CA ALA A 445 -12.89 3.71 -1.54
C ALA A 445 -13.55 3.73 -0.16
N HIS A 446 -12.87 4.27 0.87
CA HIS A 446 -13.44 4.49 2.20
C HIS A 446 -14.68 5.41 2.20
N HIS A 447 -14.91 6.20 1.15
CA HIS A 447 -16.15 6.97 1.04
C HIS A 447 -17.39 6.08 0.96
N LEU A 448 -17.29 4.93 0.33
CA LEU A 448 -18.38 3.97 0.17
C LEU A 448 -18.24 2.73 1.08
N LEU A 449 -17.01 2.21 1.20
CA LEU A 449 -16.71 0.95 1.87
C LEU A 449 -16.14 1.16 3.28
N ARG A 450 -16.72 2.10 4.02
CA ARG A 450 -16.24 2.52 5.33
C ARG A 450 -16.53 1.46 6.40
N ARG A 451 -15.51 1.20 7.23
CA ARG A 451 -15.67 0.37 8.43
C ARG A 451 -16.62 1.03 9.42
N THR A 452 -17.60 0.29 9.91
CA THR A 452 -18.49 0.75 10.98
C THR A 452 -17.88 0.45 12.33
N SER A 453 -17.86 1.45 13.24
CA SER A 453 -17.41 1.26 14.62
C SER A 453 -18.53 0.65 15.45
N SER A 454 -18.20 -0.32 16.29
CA SER A 454 -19.11 -0.94 17.27
C SER A 454 -19.61 0.02 18.37
N ALA A 455 -19.16 1.28 18.36
CA ALA A 455 -19.50 2.30 19.36
C ALA A 455 -20.72 3.18 18.99
N GLN A 456 -21.29 3.02 17.80
CA GLN A 456 -22.56 3.68 17.44
C GLN A 456 -23.73 2.87 18.00
N SER A 457 -24.88 3.55 18.26
CA SER A 457 -26.09 2.88 18.79
C SER A 457 -26.36 1.57 18.04
N GLU A 458 -26.58 0.50 18.77
CA GLU A 458 -26.57 -0.88 18.24
C GLU A 458 -27.45 -1.09 16.99
N GLU A 459 -28.56 -0.38 16.84
CA GLU A 459 -29.46 -0.49 15.68
C GLU A 459 -28.94 0.24 14.42
N GLY A 460 -28.42 1.46 14.54
CA GLY A 460 -27.95 2.23 13.39
C GLY A 460 -26.61 1.74 12.83
N ALA A 461 -25.70 1.27 13.69
CA ALA A 461 -24.42 0.72 13.29
C ALA A 461 -24.57 -0.63 12.56
N ASN A 462 -25.57 -1.42 12.95
CA ASN A 462 -25.83 -2.75 12.34
C ASN A 462 -26.38 -2.60 10.91
N LEU A 463 -27.21 -1.59 10.65
CA LEU A 463 -27.81 -1.38 9.32
C LEU A 463 -26.74 -0.89 8.32
N LEU A 464 -25.97 0.12 8.67
CA LEU A 464 -24.88 0.64 7.83
C LEU A 464 -23.84 -0.43 7.52
N GLY A 465 -23.43 -1.22 8.54
CA GLY A 465 -22.46 -2.30 8.37
C GLY A 465 -22.94 -3.38 7.41
N LYS A 466 -24.20 -3.76 7.50
CA LYS A 466 -24.82 -4.74 6.57
C LYS A 466 -24.85 -4.23 5.14
N SER A 467 -25.19 -2.96 4.92
CA SER A 467 -25.24 -2.37 3.57
C SER A 467 -23.84 -2.23 2.96
N VAL A 468 -22.81 -1.86 3.74
CA VAL A 468 -21.42 -1.88 3.29
C VAL A 468 -20.95 -3.29 2.95
N GLU A 469 -21.31 -4.29 3.77
CA GLU A 469 -21.01 -5.70 3.50
C GLU A 469 -21.69 -6.18 2.21
N MET A 470 -22.95 -5.81 1.95
CA MET A 470 -23.67 -6.15 0.72
C MET A 470 -22.96 -5.58 -0.52
N ILE A 471 -22.53 -4.31 -0.49
CA ILE A 471 -21.79 -3.71 -1.58
C ILE A 471 -20.42 -4.38 -1.77
N SER A 472 -19.73 -4.73 -0.69
CA SER A 472 -18.46 -5.46 -0.75
C SER A 472 -18.62 -6.85 -1.37
N ASN A 473 -19.71 -7.55 -1.05
CA ASN A 473 -20.04 -8.85 -1.63
C ASN A 473 -20.41 -8.71 -3.11
N ALA A 474 -21.17 -7.69 -3.49
CA ALA A 474 -21.48 -7.38 -4.88
C ALA A 474 -20.19 -7.18 -5.71
N ILE A 475 -19.21 -6.44 -5.18
CA ILE A 475 -17.88 -6.28 -5.81
C ILE A 475 -17.20 -7.64 -5.97
N ALA A 476 -17.18 -8.47 -4.92
CA ALA A 476 -16.52 -9.77 -4.96
C ALA A 476 -17.15 -10.74 -5.98
N GLU A 477 -18.47 -10.71 -6.14
CA GLU A 477 -19.21 -11.54 -7.08
C GLU A 477 -18.92 -11.18 -8.54
N MET A 478 -18.68 -9.91 -8.84
CA MET A 478 -18.43 -9.44 -10.21
C MET A 478 -17.19 -10.05 -10.85
N ARG A 479 -16.28 -10.63 -10.06
CA ARG A 479 -15.18 -11.45 -10.55
C ARG A 479 -15.65 -12.55 -11.51
N SER A 480 -16.75 -13.19 -11.21
CA SER A 480 -17.30 -14.31 -12.01
C SER A 480 -17.75 -13.84 -13.40
N TYR A 481 -18.03 -12.57 -13.56
CA TYR A 481 -18.47 -11.96 -14.81
C TYR A 481 -17.33 -11.25 -15.58
N GLY A 482 -16.06 -11.45 -15.15
CA GLY A 482 -14.89 -10.85 -15.78
C GLY A 482 -14.67 -9.38 -15.46
N GLU A 483 -15.27 -8.88 -14.37
CA GLU A 483 -15.04 -7.53 -13.87
C GLU A 483 -13.98 -7.55 -12.77
N GLY A 484 -12.89 -6.79 -12.95
CA GLY A 484 -11.88 -6.58 -11.93
C GLY A 484 -12.01 -5.22 -11.27
N PHE A 485 -11.67 -5.14 -9.98
CA PHE A 485 -11.61 -3.85 -9.27
C PHE A 485 -10.17 -3.54 -8.86
N ILE A 486 -9.77 -2.29 -9.05
CA ILE A 486 -8.58 -1.70 -8.40
C ILE A 486 -9.10 -0.75 -7.32
N ILE A 487 -8.99 -1.18 -6.08
CA ILE A 487 -9.45 -0.44 -4.92
C ILE A 487 -8.28 0.34 -4.35
N VAL A 488 -8.38 1.66 -4.36
CA VAL A 488 -7.29 2.57 -3.98
C VAL A 488 -7.67 3.35 -2.74
N ASP A 489 -6.81 3.33 -1.72
CA ASP A 489 -7.06 4.07 -0.49
C ASP A 489 -5.79 4.59 0.18
N GLN A 490 -5.92 5.64 0.98
CA GLN A 490 -4.82 6.21 1.76
C GLN A 490 -4.75 5.62 3.17
N SER A 491 -5.90 5.24 3.72
CA SER A 491 -6.07 4.78 5.11
C SER A 491 -6.83 3.46 5.16
N PRO A 492 -6.16 2.33 4.92
CA PRO A 492 -6.79 1.01 4.91
C PRO A 492 -7.61 0.69 6.17
N GLY A 493 -7.22 1.23 7.32
CA GLY A 493 -7.93 1.04 8.59
C GLY A 493 -9.33 1.64 8.65
N LEU A 494 -9.65 2.58 7.76
CA LEU A 494 -11.00 3.15 7.64
C LEU A 494 -11.94 2.27 6.83
N MET A 495 -11.42 1.28 6.09
CA MET A 495 -12.19 0.42 5.22
C MET A 495 -12.67 -0.86 5.93
N ASP A 496 -13.74 -1.44 5.40
CA ASP A 496 -14.17 -2.75 5.84
C ASP A 496 -13.14 -3.83 5.48
N MET A 497 -12.92 -4.76 6.41
CA MET A 497 -11.90 -5.81 6.30
C MET A 497 -12.21 -6.80 5.16
N SER A 498 -13.49 -7.00 4.82
CA SER A 498 -13.91 -7.90 3.75
C SER A 498 -13.35 -7.50 2.40
N VAL A 499 -13.27 -6.19 2.14
CA VAL A 499 -12.73 -5.62 0.91
C VAL A 499 -11.28 -6.06 0.69
N MET A 500 -10.43 -5.92 1.72
CA MET A 500 -9.02 -6.30 1.63
C MET A 500 -8.82 -7.81 1.53
N ARG A 501 -9.66 -8.60 2.20
CA ARG A 501 -9.60 -10.07 2.14
C ARG A 501 -9.98 -10.61 0.77
N ASN A 502 -10.90 -9.95 0.08
CA ASN A 502 -11.39 -10.37 -1.22
C ASN A 502 -10.48 -9.96 -2.39
N THR A 503 -9.40 -9.19 -2.15
CA THR A 503 -8.45 -8.81 -3.18
C THR A 503 -7.31 -9.81 -3.30
N ASN A 504 -7.01 -10.23 -4.53
CA ASN A 504 -5.95 -11.19 -4.87
C ASN A 504 -4.57 -10.55 -4.98
N THR A 505 -4.52 -9.38 -5.61
CA THR A 505 -3.29 -8.60 -5.79
C THR A 505 -3.26 -7.45 -4.78
N LYS A 506 -2.14 -7.26 -4.13
CA LYS A 506 -1.93 -6.16 -3.18
C LYS A 506 -0.66 -5.40 -3.51
N MET A 507 -0.77 -4.09 -3.57
CA MET A 507 0.32 -3.17 -3.88
C MET A 507 0.37 -2.10 -2.78
N ILE A 508 1.30 -2.25 -1.85
CA ILE A 508 1.37 -1.42 -0.65
C ILE A 508 2.60 -0.52 -0.72
N LEU A 509 2.35 0.76 -0.90
CA LEU A 509 3.35 1.81 -0.83
C LEU A 509 3.60 2.20 0.64
N ARG A 510 4.32 3.29 0.86
CA ARG A 510 4.65 3.74 2.22
C ARG A 510 3.39 3.97 3.07
N LEU A 511 3.32 3.30 4.23
CA LEU A 511 2.28 3.44 5.25
C LEU A 511 2.92 3.70 6.63
N PRO A 512 2.87 4.93 7.16
CA PRO A 512 3.44 5.26 8.47
C PRO A 512 2.64 4.71 9.66
N GLU A 513 1.31 4.60 9.53
CA GLU A 513 0.42 4.16 10.60
C GLU A 513 0.60 2.65 10.89
N SER A 514 0.84 2.29 12.17
CA SER A 514 1.13 0.89 12.53
C SER A 514 -0.08 -0.02 12.34
N GLY A 515 -1.27 0.44 12.71
CA GLY A 515 -2.50 -0.33 12.53
C GLY A 515 -2.79 -0.66 11.08
N ASP A 516 -2.60 0.30 10.19
CA ASP A 516 -2.77 0.13 8.75
C ASP A 516 -1.76 -0.88 8.19
N ARG A 517 -0.48 -0.77 8.58
CA ARG A 517 0.58 -1.70 8.15
C ARG A 517 0.32 -3.13 8.60
N GLU A 518 -0.05 -3.32 9.86
CA GLU A 518 -0.36 -4.65 10.40
C GLU A 518 -1.54 -5.28 9.68
N MET A 519 -2.58 -4.50 9.44
CA MET A 519 -3.78 -4.94 8.75
C MET A 519 -3.46 -5.45 7.33
N VAL A 520 -2.82 -4.62 6.50
CA VAL A 520 -2.49 -5.00 5.13
C VAL A 520 -1.39 -6.06 5.07
N GLY A 521 -0.37 -5.96 5.93
CA GLY A 521 0.74 -6.91 5.98
C GLY A 521 0.29 -8.32 6.34
N ASN A 522 -0.62 -8.47 7.29
CA ASN A 522 -1.21 -9.76 7.64
C ASN A 522 -1.98 -10.40 6.47
N THR A 523 -2.65 -9.59 5.64
CA THR A 523 -3.35 -10.10 4.44
C THR A 523 -2.41 -10.51 3.31
N MET A 524 -1.15 -10.05 3.34
CA MET A 524 -0.09 -10.42 2.41
C MET A 524 0.83 -11.53 2.94
N GLY A 525 0.65 -11.95 4.20
CA GLY A 525 1.53 -12.91 4.86
C GLY A 525 2.94 -12.37 5.16
N LEU A 526 3.08 -11.06 5.37
CA LEU A 526 4.36 -10.43 5.68
C LEU A 526 4.83 -10.73 7.10
N THR A 527 6.16 -10.84 7.28
CA THR A 527 6.78 -10.90 8.61
C THR A 527 6.72 -9.55 9.32
N ARG A 528 7.01 -9.52 10.62
CA ARG A 528 7.02 -8.27 11.41
C ARG A 528 8.03 -7.26 10.88
N GLU A 529 9.20 -7.72 10.47
CA GLU A 529 10.25 -6.89 9.88
C GLU A 529 9.80 -6.29 8.55
N GLN A 530 9.15 -7.09 7.70
CA GLN A 530 8.58 -6.63 6.43
C GLN A 530 7.45 -5.62 6.64
N ILE A 531 6.57 -5.84 7.62
CA ILE A 531 5.51 -4.89 8.00
C ILE A 531 6.12 -3.56 8.46
N TYR A 532 7.20 -3.62 9.27
CA TYR A 532 7.89 -2.41 9.70
C TYR A 532 8.55 -1.66 8.54
N GLU A 533 9.11 -2.38 7.56
CA GLU A 533 9.74 -1.81 6.37
C GLU A 533 8.75 -0.96 5.54
N LEU A 534 7.45 -1.32 5.52
CA LEU A 534 6.43 -0.54 4.81
C LEU A 534 6.37 0.94 5.26
N SER A 535 6.81 1.26 6.49
CA SER A 535 6.86 2.65 6.97
C SER A 535 7.97 3.48 6.33
N ARG A 536 9.01 2.83 5.82
CA ARG A 536 10.27 3.43 5.35
C ARG A 536 10.42 3.43 3.84
N LEU A 537 9.47 2.84 3.11
CA LEU A 537 9.53 2.74 1.66
C LEU A 537 9.74 4.12 1.01
N LYS A 538 10.64 4.18 0.03
CA LYS A 538 10.85 5.36 -0.80
C LYS A 538 9.62 5.62 -1.68
N THR A 539 9.46 6.85 -2.14
CA THR A 539 8.41 7.21 -3.10
C THR A 539 8.53 6.35 -4.36
N GLY A 540 7.41 5.76 -4.79
CA GLY A 540 7.33 4.87 -5.93
C GLY A 540 7.81 3.43 -5.68
N VAL A 541 8.29 3.12 -4.47
CA VAL A 541 8.55 1.72 -4.07
C VAL A 541 7.32 1.15 -3.40
N CYS A 542 6.87 -0.01 -3.83
CA CYS A 542 5.77 -0.73 -3.21
C CYS A 542 6.11 -2.19 -2.92
N ALA A 543 5.55 -2.73 -1.86
CA ALA A 543 5.49 -4.17 -1.63
C ALA A 543 4.33 -4.73 -2.46
N ILE A 544 4.62 -5.67 -3.34
CA ILE A 544 3.65 -6.33 -4.21
C ILE A 544 3.54 -7.79 -3.83
N TYR A 545 2.30 -8.24 -3.76
CA TYR A 545 1.95 -9.65 -3.59
C TYR A 545 0.75 -10.00 -4.45
N GLN A 546 0.85 -11.08 -5.19
CA GLN A 546 -0.27 -11.70 -5.90
C GLN A 546 -0.44 -13.11 -5.34
N LYS A 547 -1.67 -13.55 -5.09
CA LYS A 547 -1.98 -14.80 -4.35
C LYS A 547 -1.23 -16.03 -4.85
N ASP A 548 -0.86 -16.03 -6.13
CA ASP A 548 -0.13 -17.12 -6.77
C ASP A 548 1.40 -17.05 -6.57
N TRP A 549 1.90 -16.01 -5.91
CA TRP A 549 3.31 -15.85 -5.62
C TRP A 549 3.69 -16.59 -4.33
N LEU A 550 4.95 -17.03 -4.24
CA LEU A 550 5.47 -17.65 -3.01
C LEU A 550 5.64 -16.63 -1.90
N GLU A 551 6.11 -15.43 -2.25
CA GLU A 551 6.39 -14.35 -1.31
C GLU A 551 6.18 -12.98 -1.96
N ALA A 552 6.06 -11.96 -1.12
CA ALA A 552 5.98 -10.58 -1.58
C ALA A 552 7.36 -10.08 -2.05
N VAL A 553 7.35 -9.21 -3.05
CA VAL A 553 8.55 -8.52 -3.55
C VAL A 553 8.44 -7.02 -3.33
N LEU A 554 9.57 -6.33 -3.20
CA LEU A 554 9.61 -4.88 -3.33
C LEU A 554 9.83 -4.51 -4.81
N CYS A 555 9.03 -3.60 -5.31
CA CYS A 555 9.06 -3.10 -6.67
C CYS A 555 9.23 -1.58 -6.69
N GLN A 556 10.23 -1.09 -7.41
CA GLN A 556 10.22 0.30 -7.86
C GLN A 556 9.30 0.36 -9.07
N VAL A 557 8.15 1.00 -8.90
CA VAL A 557 7.17 1.17 -9.97
C VAL A 557 7.74 2.11 -11.05
N ASP A 558 7.58 1.72 -12.30
CA ASP A 558 7.97 2.55 -13.43
C ASP A 558 7.13 3.84 -13.44
N ARG A 559 7.70 4.92 -13.92
CA ARG A 559 6.96 6.16 -14.08
C ARG A 559 5.97 6.01 -15.24
N ALA A 560 4.73 6.46 -15.03
CA ALA A 560 3.74 6.54 -16.10
C ALA A 560 4.26 7.42 -17.24
N ALA A 561 3.99 7.02 -18.47
CA ALA A 561 4.46 7.69 -19.68
C ALA A 561 3.63 8.94 -19.99
N HIS A 562 2.34 8.93 -19.65
CA HIS A 562 1.45 10.05 -19.89
C HIS A 562 1.80 11.23 -18.98
N GLU A 563 2.00 12.41 -19.59
CA GLU A 563 2.25 13.64 -18.86
C GLU A 563 0.94 14.29 -18.40
N GLU A 564 0.94 14.86 -17.20
CA GLU A 564 -0.19 15.63 -16.73
C GLU A 564 -0.36 16.91 -17.57
N ARG A 565 -1.54 17.04 -18.20
CA ARG A 565 -1.93 18.21 -18.99
C ARG A 565 -3.36 18.57 -18.67
N LEU A 566 -3.63 19.83 -18.37
CA LEU A 566 -4.96 20.28 -18.02
C LEU A 566 -5.99 19.86 -19.07
N TYR A 567 -7.00 19.10 -18.61
CA TYR A 567 -8.11 18.67 -19.46
C TYR A 567 -8.98 19.87 -19.84
N GLN A 568 -9.30 19.99 -21.12
CA GLN A 568 -10.19 21.03 -21.66
C GLN A 568 -11.38 20.32 -22.31
N TYR A 569 -12.56 20.61 -21.78
CA TYR A 569 -13.81 20.09 -22.33
C TYR A 569 -14.22 20.96 -23.53
N GLY A 570 -14.25 20.37 -24.74
CA GLY A 570 -14.60 21.09 -25.97
C GLY A 570 -16.10 21.24 -26.23
N GLY A 571 -16.94 20.61 -25.38
CA GLY A 571 -18.40 20.63 -25.53
C GLY A 571 -19.12 21.54 -24.51
N ALA A 572 -18.41 22.44 -23.84
CA ALA A 572 -19.07 23.44 -23.02
C ALA A 572 -19.94 24.30 -23.95
N GLU A 573 -21.26 24.19 -23.81
CA GLU A 573 -22.18 25.14 -24.44
C GLU A 573 -21.67 26.53 -24.11
N GLU A 574 -21.44 27.35 -25.13
CA GLU A 574 -21.18 28.76 -24.93
C GLU A 574 -22.36 29.28 -24.11
N GLY A 575 -22.07 29.74 -22.91
CA GLY A 575 -23.14 30.30 -22.05
C GLY A 575 -23.84 31.41 -22.81
N PRO A 576 -25.09 31.73 -22.46
CA PRO A 576 -25.89 32.71 -23.20
C PRO A 576 -25.08 34.01 -23.38
N THR A 577 -25.08 34.50 -24.59
CA THR A 577 -24.44 35.78 -24.92
C THR A 577 -24.95 36.90 -24.03
N PRO A 578 -24.24 38.00 -23.86
CA PRO A 578 -24.73 39.14 -23.08
C PRO A 578 -26.08 39.68 -23.57
N ALA A 579 -26.41 39.45 -24.84
CA ALA A 579 -27.72 39.79 -25.42
C ALA A 579 -28.82 38.82 -24.97
N GLU A 580 -28.56 37.51 -25.06
CA GLU A 580 -29.45 36.46 -24.53
C GLU A 580 -29.66 36.57 -23.02
N CYS A 581 -28.61 36.89 -22.24
CA CYS A 581 -28.73 37.13 -20.81
C CYS A 581 -29.68 38.28 -20.49
N ARG A 582 -29.68 39.36 -21.27
CA ARG A 582 -30.63 40.50 -21.09
C ARG A 582 -32.06 40.07 -21.35
N VAL A 583 -32.28 39.34 -22.44
CA VAL A 583 -33.61 38.81 -22.79
C VAL A 583 -34.12 37.85 -21.72
N ILE A 584 -33.30 36.90 -21.28
CA ILE A 584 -33.66 35.95 -20.22
C ILE A 584 -33.97 36.69 -18.92
N GLN A 585 -33.16 37.67 -18.52
CA GLN A 585 -33.43 38.50 -17.34
C GLN A 585 -34.72 39.31 -17.47
N GLY A 586 -35.00 39.83 -18.64
CA GLY A 586 -36.26 40.55 -18.93
C GLY A 586 -37.48 39.63 -18.78
N LEU A 587 -37.41 38.42 -19.36
CA LEU A 587 -38.46 37.40 -19.23
C LEU A 587 -38.65 36.97 -17.76
N VAL A 588 -37.58 36.66 -17.05
CA VAL A 588 -37.63 36.24 -15.64
C VAL A 588 -38.23 37.34 -14.76
N ARG A 589 -37.86 38.64 -14.96
CA ARG A 589 -38.43 39.75 -14.23
C ARG A 589 -39.94 39.89 -14.50
N ARG A 590 -40.39 39.72 -15.75
CA ARG A 590 -41.78 39.77 -16.13
C ARG A 590 -42.59 38.63 -15.50
N PHE A 591 -42.06 37.40 -15.51
CA PHE A 591 -42.70 36.26 -14.85
C PHE A 591 -42.82 36.43 -13.33
N LEU A 592 -41.76 36.93 -12.68
CA LEU A 592 -41.73 37.09 -11.23
C LEU A 592 -42.53 38.31 -10.73
N SER A 593 -42.61 39.38 -11.51
CA SER A 593 -43.28 40.61 -11.09
C SER A 593 -44.82 40.61 -11.26
N GLY A 594 -45.35 39.74 -12.11
CA GLY A 594 -46.80 39.63 -12.35
C GLY A 594 -47.48 40.95 -12.78
N LYS A 595 -46.71 42.01 -13.11
CA LYS A 595 -47.21 43.35 -13.49
C LYS A 595 -46.63 43.76 -14.83
N ASP A 596 -47.49 44.47 -15.60
CA ASP A 596 -47.22 45.01 -16.94
C ASP A 596 -46.20 46.18 -16.99
N GLU A 597 -45.43 46.44 -15.96
CA GLU A 597 -44.53 47.61 -15.85
C GLU A 597 -43.06 47.36 -16.28
N ALA A 598 -42.75 46.22 -16.88
CA ALA A 598 -41.42 45.99 -17.50
C ALA A 598 -41.55 46.16 -19.01
N GLU A 599 -40.58 46.73 -19.68
CA GLU A 599 -40.45 47.01 -21.12
C GLU A 599 -41.58 46.48 -22.04
N PRO A 600 -42.01 47.24 -23.06
CA PRO A 600 -43.17 46.86 -23.91
C PRO A 600 -42.99 45.41 -24.38
N ALA A 601 -44.03 44.59 -24.28
CA ALA A 601 -44.01 43.17 -24.66
C ALA A 601 -43.51 42.97 -26.10
N ASP A 602 -43.72 43.96 -26.96
CA ASP A 602 -43.30 43.91 -28.36
C ASP A 602 -41.78 43.98 -28.54
N SER A 603 -41.03 44.77 -27.73
CA SER A 603 -39.57 44.85 -27.83
C SER A 603 -38.87 43.55 -27.33
N LEU A 604 -39.44 42.93 -26.31
CA LEU A 604 -38.90 41.65 -25.80
C LEU A 604 -39.20 40.49 -26.77
N ALA A 605 -40.36 40.52 -27.43
CA ALA A 605 -40.73 39.55 -28.47
C ALA A 605 -39.85 39.69 -29.72
N GLU A 606 -39.53 40.93 -30.12
CA GLU A 606 -38.60 41.20 -31.22
C GLU A 606 -37.19 40.74 -30.90
N ASP A 607 -36.69 40.96 -29.68
CA ASP A 607 -35.39 40.50 -29.23
C ASP A 607 -35.29 38.95 -29.15
N VAL A 608 -36.35 38.26 -28.67
CA VAL A 608 -36.47 36.80 -28.67
C VAL A 608 -36.40 36.23 -30.09
N LEU A 609 -37.15 36.85 -31.01
CA LEU A 609 -37.15 36.43 -32.43
C LEU A 609 -35.81 36.71 -33.12
N ALA A 610 -35.18 37.84 -32.82
CA ALA A 610 -33.87 38.19 -33.39
C ALA A 610 -32.73 37.28 -32.92
N LEU A 611 -32.84 36.69 -31.74
CA LEU A 611 -31.89 35.74 -31.19
C LEU A 611 -32.20 34.28 -31.56
N GLY A 612 -33.30 33.99 -32.28
CA GLY A 612 -33.70 32.63 -32.65
C GLY A 612 -34.05 31.74 -31.47
N LEU A 613 -34.35 32.30 -30.29
CA LEU A 613 -34.81 31.58 -29.12
C LEU A 613 -36.29 31.24 -29.31
N SER A 614 -36.61 29.96 -29.47
CA SER A 614 -38.00 29.47 -29.61
C SER A 614 -38.53 28.91 -28.30
#